data_2c4c2d881a7fff52d5e5360f983ef7d3
#
_entry.id   2c4c2d881a7fff52d5e5360f983ef7d3
#
_cell.length_a   1.000
_cell.length_b   1.000
_cell.length_c   1.000
_cell.angle_alpha   90.00
_cell.angle_beta   90.00
_cell.angle_gamma   90.00
#
_symmetry.space_group_name_H-M   'P 1'
#
loop_
_entity.id
_entity.type
_entity.pdbx_description
1 polymer ?
#
loop_
_entity_poly.entity_id
_entity_poly.type
_entity_poly.pdbx_seq_one_letter_code
_entity_poly.pdbx_strand_id
1 'polypeptide(L)'
;MIEQVRSWLLARNPEVTAIGWDEDLIDSRLIDSLDFPQLLLLLEELAGHELELTAENVVGFRTLRGIRDTVLADTLGTDAVSHE
;
A
#
# COMPACT_ATOMS: atom_id res chain seq x y z
N MET A 1 0.27 -3.82 -10.16
CA MET A 1 0.27 -3.89 -8.67
C MET A 1 -0.75 -2.92 -8.07
N ILE A 2 -0.69 -1.64 -8.40
CA ILE A 2 -1.62 -0.66 -7.82
C ILE A 2 -3.08 -0.92 -8.23
N GLU A 3 -3.31 -1.45 -9.41
CA GLU A 3 -4.67 -1.77 -9.84
C GLU A 3 -5.32 -2.80 -8.93
N GLN A 4 -4.57 -3.80 -8.49
CA GLN A 4 -5.07 -4.80 -7.57
C GLN A 4 -5.38 -4.19 -6.20
N VAL A 5 -4.53 -3.28 -5.72
CA VAL A 5 -4.78 -2.57 -4.47
C VAL A 5 -6.03 -1.71 -4.57
N ARG A 6 -6.17 -0.98 -5.67
CA ARG A 6 -7.34 -0.15 -5.91
C ARG A 6 -8.61 -0.99 -5.95
N SER A 7 -8.57 -2.12 -6.66
CA SER A 7 -9.71 -3.03 -6.75
C SER A 7 -10.09 -3.59 -5.38
N TRP A 8 -9.09 -3.94 -4.57
CA TRP A 8 -9.33 -4.43 -3.22
C TRP A 8 -10.02 -3.37 -2.36
N LEU A 9 -9.56 -2.12 -2.47
CA LEU A 9 -10.16 -1.02 -1.72
C LEU A 9 -11.59 -0.74 -2.20
N LEU A 10 -11.83 -0.74 -3.49
CA LEU A 10 -13.15 -0.50 -4.04
C LEU A 10 -14.13 -1.62 -3.68
N ALA A 11 -13.66 -2.86 -3.62
CA ALA A 11 -14.50 -3.98 -3.20
C ALA A 11 -14.95 -3.85 -1.76
N ARG A 12 -14.12 -3.24 -0.90
CA ARG A 12 -14.46 -3.00 0.50
C ARG A 12 -15.36 -1.77 0.68
N ASN A 13 -15.47 -0.92 -0.34
CA ASN A 13 -16.20 0.35 -0.27
C ASN A 13 -17.11 0.48 -1.49
N PRO A 14 -18.21 -0.30 -1.54
CA PRO A 14 -19.03 -0.40 -2.75
C PRO A 14 -19.68 0.91 -3.19
N GLU A 15 -19.78 1.90 -2.31
CA GLU A 15 -20.33 3.22 -2.64
C GLU A 15 -19.29 4.16 -3.25
N VAL A 16 -18.02 3.77 -3.24
CA VAL A 16 -16.92 4.56 -3.80
C VAL A 16 -16.67 4.10 -5.23
N THR A 17 -16.57 5.04 -6.17
CA THR A 17 -16.37 4.72 -7.58
C THR A 17 -14.95 4.98 -8.06
N ALA A 18 -14.19 5.81 -7.35
CA ALA A 18 -12.82 6.13 -7.73
C ALA A 18 -12.02 6.53 -6.49
N ILE A 19 -10.70 6.31 -6.57
CA ILE A 19 -9.78 6.66 -5.49
C ILE A 19 -8.63 7.46 -6.13
N GLY A 20 -8.40 8.67 -5.62
CA GLY A 20 -7.32 9.52 -6.10
C GLY A 20 -5.96 9.03 -5.63
N TRP A 21 -4.93 9.33 -6.39
CA TRP A 21 -3.57 8.92 -6.07
C TRP A 21 -3.07 9.46 -4.73
N ASP A 22 -3.48 10.68 -4.40
CA ASP A 22 -3.02 11.35 -3.18
C ASP A 22 -4.10 11.42 -2.11
N GLU A 23 -5.19 10.71 -2.31
CA GLU A 23 -6.27 10.66 -1.33
C GLU A 23 -5.83 9.84 -0.13
N ASP A 24 -5.97 10.41 1.08
CA ASP A 24 -5.61 9.70 2.31
C ASP A 24 -6.65 8.62 2.58
N LEU A 25 -6.22 7.38 2.53
CA LEU A 25 -7.11 6.23 2.64
C LEU A 25 -7.74 6.10 4.02
N ILE A 26 -7.07 6.59 5.05
CA ILE A 26 -7.58 6.56 6.42
C ILE A 26 -8.53 7.74 6.65
N ASP A 27 -8.12 8.95 6.27
CA ASP A 27 -8.95 10.14 6.46
C ASP A 27 -10.25 10.07 5.66
N SER A 28 -10.20 9.46 4.46
CA SER A 28 -11.42 9.26 3.67
C SER A 28 -12.20 8.03 4.08
N ARG A 29 -11.72 7.30 5.08
CA ARG A 29 -12.38 6.11 5.62
C ARG A 29 -12.54 4.97 4.63
N LEU A 30 -11.66 4.91 3.64
CA LEU A 30 -11.60 3.79 2.72
C LEU A 30 -11.07 2.54 3.43
N ILE A 31 -10.13 2.75 4.35
CA ILE A 31 -9.68 1.72 5.30
C ILE A 31 -9.56 2.36 6.66
N ASP A 32 -9.61 1.56 7.72
CA ASP A 32 -9.24 2.04 9.04
C ASP A 32 -7.93 1.38 9.49
N SER A 33 -7.41 1.78 10.63
CA SER A 33 -6.11 1.31 11.09
C SER A 33 -6.09 -0.21 11.35
N LEU A 34 -7.26 -0.81 11.58
CA LEU A 34 -7.36 -2.26 11.79
C LEU A 34 -7.24 -3.04 10.48
N ASP A 35 -7.42 -2.36 9.34
CA ASP A 35 -7.29 -2.99 8.03
C ASP A 35 -5.84 -3.00 7.52
N PHE A 36 -4.94 -2.27 8.16
CA PHE A 36 -3.55 -2.22 7.74
C PHE A 36 -2.88 -3.60 7.64
N PRO A 37 -3.05 -4.50 8.61
CA PRO A 37 -2.44 -5.82 8.49
C PRO A 37 -2.91 -6.57 7.24
N GLN A 38 -4.18 -6.43 6.87
CA GLN A 38 -4.71 -7.07 5.66
C GLN A 38 -4.14 -6.43 4.40
N LEU A 39 -4.02 -5.11 4.40
CA LEU A 39 -3.40 -4.39 3.29
C LEU A 39 -1.94 -4.82 3.14
N LEU A 40 -1.22 -4.93 4.25
CA LEU A 40 0.17 -5.36 4.23
C LEU A 40 0.30 -6.75 3.62
N LEU A 41 -0.56 -7.69 4.01
CA LEU A 41 -0.54 -9.04 3.43
C LEU A 41 -0.76 -9.01 1.92
N LEU A 42 -1.70 -8.19 1.46
CA LEU A 42 -1.93 -8.05 0.03
C LEU A 42 -0.70 -7.49 -0.68
N LEU A 43 -0.08 -6.47 -0.11
CA LEU A 43 1.11 -5.86 -0.69
C LEU A 43 2.28 -6.85 -0.72
N GLU A 44 2.43 -7.67 0.32
CA GLU A 44 3.47 -8.69 0.35
C GLU A 44 3.25 -9.74 -0.74
N GLU A 45 2.01 -10.15 -0.95
CA GLU A 45 1.69 -11.08 -2.04
C GLU A 45 2.03 -10.47 -3.40
N LEU A 46 1.67 -9.22 -3.61
CA LEU A 46 1.90 -8.54 -4.89
C LEU A 46 3.38 -8.25 -5.12
N ALA A 47 4.11 -7.94 -4.05
CA ALA A 47 5.54 -7.68 -4.13
C ALA A 47 6.37 -8.95 -4.23
N GLY A 48 5.84 -10.08 -3.76
CA GLY A 48 6.53 -11.35 -3.78
C GLY A 48 7.52 -11.55 -2.63
N HIS A 49 7.50 -10.69 -1.63
CA HIS A 49 8.36 -10.80 -0.45
C HIS A 49 7.74 -10.06 0.72
N GLU A 50 8.29 -10.28 1.91
CA GLU A 50 7.81 -9.61 3.11
C GLU A 50 8.16 -8.12 3.09
N LEU A 51 7.26 -7.32 3.66
CA LEU A 51 7.45 -5.89 3.83
C LEU A 51 7.41 -5.57 5.32
N GLU A 52 8.26 -4.66 5.75
CA GLU A 52 8.27 -4.24 7.14
C GLU A 52 7.20 -3.19 7.39
N LEU A 53 6.46 -3.34 8.49
CA LEU A 53 5.48 -2.35 8.93
C LEU A 53 6.16 -1.38 9.89
N THR A 54 6.92 -0.45 9.33
CA THR A 54 7.59 0.59 10.10
C THR A 54 6.74 1.85 10.12
N ALA A 55 7.06 2.80 10.99
CA ALA A 55 6.37 4.08 11.03
C ALA A 55 6.44 4.81 9.69
N GLU A 56 7.60 4.74 9.02
CA GLU A 56 7.78 5.36 7.72
C GLU A 56 6.89 4.71 6.66
N ASN A 57 6.82 3.38 6.66
CA ASN A 57 6.03 2.65 5.68
C ASN A 57 4.53 2.86 5.93
N VAL A 58 4.10 2.94 7.18
CA VAL A 58 2.70 3.22 7.51
C VAL A 58 2.28 4.55 6.90
N VAL A 59 3.12 5.59 7.02
CA VAL A 59 2.84 6.88 6.40
C VAL A 59 2.71 6.74 4.89
N GLY A 60 3.60 5.99 4.26
CA GLY A 60 3.55 5.75 2.83
C GLY A 60 2.30 4.99 2.39
N PHE A 61 1.79 4.11 3.25
CA PHE A 61 0.63 3.29 2.91
C PHE A 61 -0.71 4.02 3.02
N ARG A 62 -0.71 5.29 3.37
CA ARG A 62 -1.95 6.06 3.49
C ARG A 62 -2.51 6.54 2.15
N THR A 63 -1.73 6.51 1.08
CA THR A 63 -2.17 6.89 -0.27
C THR A 63 -1.74 5.83 -1.27
N LEU A 64 -2.44 5.76 -2.40
CA LEU A 64 -2.06 4.85 -3.48
C LEU A 64 -0.67 5.18 -4.02
N ARG A 65 -0.36 6.46 -4.17
CA ARG A 65 0.96 6.88 -4.62
C ARG A 65 2.03 6.45 -3.65
N GLY A 66 1.78 6.64 -2.36
CA GLY A 66 2.72 6.22 -1.32
C GLY A 66 2.91 4.72 -1.27
N ILE A 67 1.84 3.95 -1.45
CA ILE A 67 1.92 2.48 -1.51
C ILE A 67 2.81 2.07 -2.68
N ARG A 68 2.55 2.61 -3.86
CA ARG A 68 3.36 2.29 -5.03
C ARG A 68 4.83 2.63 -4.80
N ASP A 69 5.09 3.84 -4.33
CA ASP A 69 6.46 4.31 -4.14
C ASP A 69 7.17 3.53 -3.04
N THR A 70 6.48 3.20 -1.97
CA THR A 70 7.06 2.44 -0.87
C THR A 70 7.41 1.01 -1.29
N VAL A 71 6.51 0.35 -2.01
CA VAL A 71 6.76 -1.02 -2.48
C VAL A 71 7.89 -1.03 -3.51
N LEU A 72 7.90 -0.08 -4.44
CA LEU A 72 8.97 0.03 -5.43
C LEU A 72 10.31 0.34 -4.76
N ALA A 73 10.32 1.26 -3.82
CA ALA A 73 11.55 1.63 -3.11
C ALA A 73 12.10 0.45 -2.32
N ASP A 74 11.23 -0.32 -1.67
CA ASP A 74 11.65 -1.50 -0.93
C ASP A 74 12.29 -2.53 -1.84
N THR A 75 11.67 -2.80 -2.98
CA THR A 75 12.19 -3.74 -3.96
C THR A 75 13.52 -3.26 -4.54
N LEU A 76 13.58 -2.00 -4.96
CA LEU A 76 14.80 -1.42 -5.51
C LEU A 76 15.87 -1.24 -4.45
N GLY A 77 15.45 -0.86 -3.24
CA GLY A 77 16.36 -0.71 -2.12
C GLY A 77 17.04 -2.01 -1.74
N THR A 78 16.31 -3.11 -1.80
CA THR A 78 16.87 -4.44 -1.56
C THR A 78 17.98 -4.75 -2.57
N ASP A 79 17.72 -4.45 -3.84
CA ASP A 79 18.72 -4.63 -4.88
C ASP A 79 19.94 -3.73 -4.64
N ALA A 80 19.69 -2.47 -4.29
CA ALA A 80 20.77 -1.53 -4.02
C ALA A 80 21.63 -1.98 -2.83
N VAL A 81 20.98 -2.46 -1.78
CA VAL A 81 21.70 -2.96 -0.60
C VAL A 81 22.54 -4.17 -0.95
N SER A 82 22.04 -5.03 -1.81
CA SER A 82 22.78 -6.24 -2.19
C SER A 82 24.05 -5.92 -2.98
N HIS A 83 24.19 -4.73 -3.51
CA HIS A 83 25.39 -4.30 -4.22
C HIS A 83 26.46 -3.70 -3.30
N GLU A 84 26.10 -3.44 -2.10
CA GLU A 84 27.01 -2.89 -1.12
C GLU A 84 27.67 -3.98 -0.31
#